data_02374ce243d637e047daa669bb6c2b47
#
_entry.id   02374ce243d637e047daa669bb6c2b47
#
_cell.length_a   1.000
_cell.length_b   1.000
_cell.length_c   1.000
_cell.angle_alpha   90.00
_cell.angle_beta   90.00
_cell.angle_gamma   90.00
#
_symmetry.space_group_name_H-M   'P 1'
#
loop_
_entity.id
_entity.type
_entity.pdbx_description
1 polymer ?
#
loop_
_entity_poly.entity_id
_entity_poly.type
_entity_poly.pdbx_seq_one_letter_code
_entity_poly.pdbx_strand_id
1 'polypeptide(L)'
;MKGKKSMGEKIESKKEKFVRLAEARTTKIIGMVRLLGNLSNKRTYDYDKEDVKKIFNVLEDEIRVAKMKFDINETDGSDRKFSLK
;
A
#
# COMPACT_ATOMS: atom_id res chain seq x y z
N MET A 1 19.82 -17.50 -5.39
CA MET A 1 19.83 -17.32 -5.77
C MET A 1 19.67 -16.95 -5.95
N LYS A 2 19.39 -17.00 -5.78
CA LYS A 2 19.29 -16.76 -6.20
C LYS A 2 19.40 -16.10 -6.64
N GLY A 3 19.32 -16.17 -6.77
CA GLY A 3 19.49 -15.72 -7.44
C GLY A 3 19.73 -15.09 -7.81
N LYS A 4 19.62 -15.23 -7.87
CA LYS A 4 19.83 -14.79 -8.45
C LYS A 4 20.17 -14.42 -9.05
N LYS A 5 20.14 -14.69 -9.26
CA LYS A 5 20.49 -14.51 -10.10
C LYS A 5 21.06 -14.08 -10.68
N SER A 6 21.20 -14.34 -10.86
CA SER A 6 21.74 -14.08 -11.66
C SER A 6 22.24 -13.75 -12.14
N MET A 7 22.24 -13.88 -12.15
CA MET A 7 22.68 -13.55 -12.83
C MET A 7 22.57 -13.15 -13.56
N GLY A 8 22.48 -13.10 -13.38
CA GLY A 8 22.40 -12.61 -13.93
C GLY A 8 22.17 -12.40 -14.90
N GLU A 9 22.16 -12.49 -15.09
CA GLU A 9 21.70 -12.53 -16.21
C GLU A 9 20.35 -12.32 -16.42
N LYS A 10 19.66 -12.52 -15.59
CA LYS A 10 18.27 -12.41 -15.77
C LYS A 10 17.79 -11.06 -15.36
N ILE A 11 17.11 -10.37 -16.26
CA ILE A 11 16.56 -9.05 -15.98
C ILE A 11 15.11 -9.21 -15.57
N GLU A 12 14.78 -8.63 -14.43
CA GLU A 12 13.42 -8.68 -13.89
C GLU A 12 12.49 -7.89 -14.80
N SER A 13 11.34 -8.46 -15.15
CA SER A 13 10.35 -7.73 -15.94
C SER A 13 9.68 -6.65 -15.09
N LYS A 14 8.99 -5.73 -15.75
CA LYS A 14 8.25 -4.70 -15.04
C LYS A 14 7.19 -5.32 -14.14
N LYS A 15 6.54 -6.37 -14.61
CA LYS A 15 5.53 -7.07 -13.81
C LYS A 15 6.14 -7.74 -12.60
N GLU A 16 7.24 -8.43 -12.79
CA GLU A 16 7.92 -9.11 -11.69
C GLU A 16 8.38 -8.12 -10.64
N LYS A 17 8.90 -7.00 -11.08
CA LYS A 17 9.35 -5.95 -10.19
C LYS A 17 8.18 -5.39 -9.39
N PHE A 18 7.06 -5.13 -10.05
CA PHE A 18 5.87 -4.64 -9.39
C PHE A 18 5.40 -5.60 -8.31
N VAL A 19 5.29 -6.89 -8.65
CA VAL A 19 4.83 -7.90 -7.70
C VAL A 19 5.75 -7.95 -6.48
N ARG A 20 7.04 -8.00 -6.73
CA ARG A 20 8.02 -8.09 -5.64
C ARG A 20 7.90 -6.89 -4.68
N LEU A 21 7.87 -5.69 -5.26
CA LEU A 21 7.80 -4.48 -4.44
C LEU A 21 6.44 -4.34 -3.76
N ALA A 22 5.36 -4.65 -4.47
CA ALA A 22 4.02 -4.53 -3.92
C ALA A 22 3.82 -5.49 -2.75
N GLU A 23 4.28 -6.73 -2.90
CA GLU A 23 4.16 -7.70 -1.81
C GLU A 23 4.96 -7.28 -0.59
N ALA A 24 6.19 -6.82 -0.81
CA ALA A 24 7.04 -6.42 0.30
C ALA A 24 6.45 -5.22 1.04
N ARG A 25 5.99 -4.23 0.30
CA ARG A 25 5.44 -3.02 0.91
C ARG A 25 4.11 -3.28 1.58
N THR A 26 3.25 -4.09 0.96
CA THR A 26 1.96 -4.42 1.56
C THR A 26 2.14 -5.17 2.87
N THR A 27 3.07 -6.14 2.87
CA THR A 27 3.36 -6.88 4.10
C THR A 27 3.82 -5.95 5.21
N LYS A 28 4.67 -4.99 4.86
CA LYS A 28 5.17 -4.04 5.84
C LYS A 28 4.05 -3.16 6.39
N ILE A 29 3.17 -2.71 5.50
CA ILE A 29 2.03 -1.87 5.91
C ILE A 29 1.12 -2.65 6.86
N ILE A 30 0.84 -3.90 6.53
CA ILE A 30 0.00 -4.74 7.39
C ILE A 30 0.62 -4.85 8.78
N GLY A 31 1.93 -5.06 8.84
CA GLY A 31 2.62 -5.14 10.12
C GLY A 31 2.50 -3.84 10.91
N MET A 32 2.65 -2.71 10.23
CA MET A 32 2.54 -1.42 10.90
C MET A 32 1.12 -1.15 11.39
N VAL A 33 0.12 -1.54 10.60
CA VAL A 33 -1.28 -1.39 11.02
C VAL A 33 -1.55 -2.22 12.27
N ARG A 34 -0.99 -3.43 12.33
CA ARG A 34 -1.16 -4.27 13.52
C ARG A 34 -0.51 -3.65 14.73
N LEU A 35 0.67 -3.07 14.57
CA LEU A 35 1.34 -2.37 15.66
C LEU A 35 0.51 -1.19 16.17
N LEU A 36 -0.08 -0.46 15.24
CA LEU A 36 -0.96 0.64 15.61
C LEU A 36 -2.14 0.12 16.43
N GLY A 37 -2.72 -1.00 16.00
CA GLY A 37 -3.84 -1.60 16.73
C GLY A 37 -3.48 -2.03 18.15
N ASN A 38 -2.22 -2.37 18.35
CA ASN A 38 -1.76 -2.76 19.69
C ASN A 38 -1.84 -1.63 20.72
N LEU A 39 -1.92 -0.38 20.22
CA LEU A 39 -2.07 0.76 21.13
C LEU A 39 -3.48 0.86 21.71
N SER A 40 -4.38 -0.04 21.34
CA SER A 40 -5.74 -0.05 21.87
C SER A 40 -5.84 -0.44 23.33
N ASN A 41 -4.73 -0.91 23.92
CA ASN A 41 -4.73 -1.37 25.31
C ASN A 41 -4.83 -0.19 26.28
N LYS A 42 -6.00 0.03 26.82
CA LYS A 42 -6.26 1.15 27.72
C LYS A 42 -5.54 1.07 29.04
N ARG A 43 -5.04 -0.08 29.41
CA ARG A 43 -4.23 -0.20 30.63
C ARG A 43 -2.90 0.51 30.49
N THR A 44 -2.39 0.56 29.27
CA THR A 44 -1.07 1.12 29.01
C THR A 44 -1.13 2.49 28.38
N TYR A 45 -2.12 2.72 27.56
CA TYR A 45 -2.21 3.95 26.75
C TYR A 45 -3.50 4.70 27.02
N ASP A 46 -3.38 6.02 26.94
CA ASP A 46 -4.53 6.89 27.14
C ASP A 46 -4.90 7.53 25.81
N TYR A 47 -6.14 7.33 25.39
CA TYR A 47 -6.65 7.90 24.14
C TYR A 47 -8.18 7.97 24.21
N ASP A 48 -8.73 8.79 23.36
CA ASP A 48 -10.20 8.86 23.26
C ASP A 48 -10.62 8.57 21.82
N LYS A 49 -11.92 8.58 21.60
CA LYS A 49 -12.48 8.27 20.29
C LYS A 49 -12.03 9.25 19.23
N GLU A 50 -11.84 10.52 19.60
CA GLU A 50 -11.41 11.53 18.64
C GLU A 50 -9.99 11.25 18.16
N ASP A 51 -9.12 10.82 19.07
CA ASP A 51 -7.77 10.46 18.69
C ASP A 51 -7.77 9.35 17.65
N VAL A 52 -8.53 8.30 17.92
CA VAL A 52 -8.61 7.15 17.02
C VAL A 52 -9.19 7.55 15.67
N LYS A 53 -10.24 8.35 15.70
CA LYS A 53 -10.89 8.80 14.47
C LYS A 53 -9.94 9.59 13.59
N LYS A 54 -9.18 10.49 14.19
CA LYS A 54 -8.22 11.30 13.44
C LYS A 54 -7.16 10.43 12.77
N ILE A 55 -6.64 9.47 13.52
CA ILE A 55 -5.60 8.57 12.99
C ILE A 55 -6.13 7.81 11.77
N PHE A 56 -7.27 7.17 11.91
CA PHE A 56 -7.78 6.35 10.82
C PHE A 56 -8.26 7.19 9.64
N ASN A 57 -8.80 8.37 9.90
CA ASN A 57 -9.19 9.26 8.79
C ASN A 57 -7.98 9.62 7.94
N VAL A 58 -6.86 9.95 8.58
CA VAL A 58 -5.64 10.29 7.86
C VAL A 58 -5.12 9.11 7.06
N LEU A 59 -5.12 7.93 7.67
CA LEU A 59 -4.66 6.73 7.00
C LEU A 59 -5.53 6.37 5.81
N GLU A 60 -6.84 6.47 5.97
CA GLU A 60 -7.78 6.19 4.90
C GLU A 60 -7.61 7.16 3.75
N ASP A 61 -7.34 8.44 4.06
CA ASP A 61 -7.09 9.43 3.02
C ASP A 61 -5.82 9.08 2.24
N GLU A 62 -4.77 8.67 2.92
CA GLU A 62 -3.53 8.31 2.25
C GLU A 62 -3.72 7.09 1.34
N ILE A 63 -4.50 6.14 1.82
CA ILE A 63 -4.80 4.95 1.02
C ILE A 63 -5.59 5.36 -0.22
N ARG A 64 -6.57 6.24 -0.04
CA ARG A 64 -7.39 6.71 -1.16
C ARG A 64 -6.54 7.41 -2.21
N VAL A 65 -5.62 8.27 -1.76
CA VAL A 65 -4.74 8.99 -2.68
C VAL A 65 -3.86 8.01 -3.45
N ALA A 66 -3.34 7.00 -2.77
CA ALA A 66 -2.50 6.00 -3.43
C ALA A 66 -3.30 5.24 -4.50
N LYS A 67 -4.53 4.87 -4.17
CA LYS A 67 -5.37 4.18 -5.13
C LYS A 67 -5.64 5.04 -6.35
N MET A 68 -5.84 6.32 -6.15
CA MET A 68 -6.09 7.24 -7.26
C MET A 68 -4.93 7.28 -8.25
N LYS A 69 -3.72 7.13 -7.76
CA LYS A 69 -2.56 7.12 -8.64
C LYS A 69 -2.61 5.96 -9.63
N PHE A 70 -3.09 4.82 -9.15
CA PHE A 70 -3.26 3.66 -10.02
C PHE A 70 -4.39 3.89 -11.03
N ASP A 71 -5.48 4.46 -10.56
CA ASP A 71 -6.63 4.73 -11.43
C ASP A 71 -6.27 5.70 -12.55
N ILE A 72 -5.51 6.74 -12.23
CA ILE A 72 -5.09 7.72 -13.23
C ILE A 72 -4.25 7.05 -14.31
N ASN A 73 -3.30 6.25 -13.91
CA ASN A 73 -2.44 5.58 -14.87
C ASN A 73 -3.21 4.60 -15.74
N GLU A 74 -4.16 3.94 -15.16
CA GLU A 74 -4.99 2.99 -15.87
C GLU A 74 -5.84 3.68 -16.92
N THR A 75 -6.41 4.82 -16.54
CA THR A 75 -7.21 5.62 -17.46
C THR A 75 -6.39 6.10 -18.63
N ASP A 76 -5.19 6.52 -18.35
CA ASP A 76 -4.27 6.94 -19.40
C ASP A 76 -4.03 5.84 -20.40
N GLY A 77 -3.93 4.67 -19.91
CA GLY A 77 -3.65 3.54 -20.74
C GLY A 77 -4.81 3.12 -21.60
N SER A 78 -6.00 3.41 -21.21
CA SER A 78 -7.14 2.98 -22.00
C SER A 78 -7.78 4.15 -22.72
N ASP A 79 -8.34 4.13 -22.44
CA ASP A 79 -9.21 4.79 -22.66
C ASP A 79 -10.12 5.36 -22.34
N ARG A 80 -10.46 5.40 -21.87
CA ARG A 80 -11.07 5.76 -21.32
C ARG A 80 -11.99 6.08 -21.02
N LYS A 81 -12.26 5.67 -20.72
CA LYS A 81 -12.89 5.65 -20.36
C LYS A 81 -13.57 6.24 -20.11
N PHE A 82 -13.84 6.05 -20.14
CA PHE A 82 -14.32 6.36 -19.95
C PHE A 82 -14.98 6.81 -20.01
N SER A 83 -15.10 6.59 -20.05
CA SER A 83 -15.57 6.80 -20.15
C SER A 83 -16.22 7.09 -20.20
N LEU A 84 -16.65 6.95 -20.39
CA LEU A 84 -17.01 7.00 -20.58
C LEU A 84 -17.39 7.14 -20.83
N LYS A 85 -17.74 6.94 -20.90
CA LYS A 85 -17.76 6.65 -21.23
C LYS A 85 -18.01 6.73 -21.35
#